data_7c06ff5d754cb6f06cfb1a2a1b14fad1
#
_entry.id   7c06ff5d754cb6f06cfb1a2a1b14fad1
#
_cell.length_a   1.000
_cell.length_b   1.000
_cell.length_c   1.000
_cell.angle_alpha   90.00
_cell.angle_beta   90.00
_cell.angle_gamma   90.00
#
_symmetry.space_group_name_H-M   'P 1'
#
loop_
_entity.id
_entity.type
_entity.pdbx_description
1 polymer ?
#
loop_
_entity_poly.entity_id
_entity_poly.type
_entity_poly.pdbx_seq_one_letter_code
_entity_poly.pdbx_strand_id
1 'polypeptide(L)'
;MTKKRALLWLIPTILLLLMIPFIVPSALTYAGAEELDLPEYNPVELTNPNPGPQLPLPNPKGADLEHYSANPDGYVYDEATEAAWEYRDGTLYVKIENRMIGNTKVFFTWVQIADPTQLRTHVSQETSPIREARKVNPVLAISGDWYSGRSEGIIYRNGVLMRAPKPFGNYDALIIDDQGDFHILYRPAADAFAPYEGHILHSFLFGPALVIDGELQVFDKNNYGSGAGMGLPNKTQRQAICQMDKLSYLIITTEGPKDTNAKDGGFTAQELAQLAYDMGAVNAYNLDGGNSACLLLNGVKMNRFKKGGVREITDLVYFITAEEPPVPTEAPTEVPTDVPEDIPAETPAVTEEGNTQP
;
A
#
# COMPACT_ATOMS: atom_id res chain seq x y z
N MET A 1 7.19 69.18 -4.85
CA MET A 1 7.34 67.90 -5.55
C MET A 1 6.01 67.61 -6.25
N THR A 2 6.02 67.56 -7.57
CA THR A 2 4.81 67.46 -8.38
C THR A 2 4.21 66.06 -8.32
N LYS A 3 2.87 65.97 -8.30
CA LYS A 3 2.08 64.71 -8.26
C LYS A 3 2.54 63.62 -9.23
N LYS A 4 3.22 63.97 -10.32
CA LYS A 4 3.79 63.04 -11.31
C LYS A 4 5.02 62.26 -10.79
N ARG A 5 5.80 62.78 -9.84
CA ARG A 5 6.95 62.06 -9.27
C ARG A 5 6.55 61.03 -8.21
N ALA A 6 5.44 61.27 -7.51
CA ALA A 6 4.89 60.30 -6.55
C ALA A 6 4.32 59.07 -7.27
N LEU A 7 3.72 59.26 -8.45
CA LEU A 7 3.16 58.14 -9.23
C LEU A 7 4.23 57.20 -9.84
N LEU A 8 5.43 57.77 -10.14
CA LEU A 8 6.55 56.96 -10.69
C LEU A 8 7.17 55.99 -9.69
N TRP A 9 7.03 56.25 -8.37
CA TRP A 9 7.50 55.36 -7.30
C TRP A 9 6.45 54.36 -6.81
N LEU A 10 5.17 54.66 -7.07
CA LEU A 10 4.06 53.75 -6.69
C LEU A 10 4.01 52.50 -7.60
N ILE A 11 4.35 52.61 -8.87
CA ILE A 11 4.31 51.52 -9.84
C ILE A 11 5.31 50.38 -9.48
N PRO A 12 6.61 50.66 -9.23
CA PRO A 12 7.50 49.56 -8.82
C PRO A 12 7.22 49.01 -7.45
N THR A 13 6.64 49.80 -6.52
CA THR A 13 6.28 49.32 -5.17
C THR A 13 5.04 48.40 -5.23
N ILE A 14 4.06 48.74 -6.07
CA ILE A 14 2.88 47.89 -6.32
C ILE A 14 3.27 46.62 -7.08
N LEU A 15 4.20 46.70 -8.05
CA LEU A 15 4.71 45.51 -8.75
C LEU A 15 5.50 44.61 -7.78
N LEU A 16 6.27 45.17 -6.85
CA LEU A 16 6.98 44.41 -5.81
C LEU A 16 6.01 43.75 -4.85
N LEU A 17 4.94 44.44 -4.48
CA LEU A 17 3.88 43.89 -3.58
C LEU A 17 3.00 42.85 -4.30
N LEU A 18 2.84 42.91 -5.62
CA LEU A 18 2.12 41.92 -6.41
C LEU A 18 2.97 40.69 -6.72
N MET A 19 4.31 40.79 -6.62
CA MET A 19 5.23 39.67 -6.80
C MET A 19 5.46 38.88 -5.48
N ILE A 20 5.13 39.48 -4.32
CA ILE A 20 5.24 38.82 -3.02
C ILE A 20 4.34 37.58 -2.88
N PRO A 21 3.13 37.49 -3.44
CA PRO A 21 2.37 36.25 -3.40
C PRO A 21 2.81 35.17 -4.38
N PHE A 22 3.72 35.48 -5.34
CA PHE A 22 4.32 34.49 -6.24
C PHE A 22 5.69 34.00 -5.77
N ILE A 23 6.26 34.59 -4.73
CA ILE A 23 7.28 33.95 -3.92
C ILE A 23 6.48 33.16 -2.87
N VAL A 24 5.82 32.10 -3.29
CA VAL A 24 5.43 31.02 -2.39
C VAL A 24 6.70 30.70 -1.61
N PRO A 25 6.70 30.76 -0.30
CA PRO A 25 7.80 30.22 0.47
C PRO A 25 7.75 28.70 0.25
N SER A 26 8.41 28.24 -0.80
CA SER A 26 8.90 26.87 -0.94
C SER A 26 9.92 26.54 0.17
N ALA A 27 9.96 27.36 1.19
CA ALA A 27 10.85 27.26 2.31
C ALA A 27 10.12 27.60 3.63
N LEU A 28 9.05 26.91 3.92
CA LEU A 28 8.97 26.34 5.25
C LEU A 28 9.94 25.15 5.24
N THR A 29 11.22 25.45 4.96
CA THR A 29 12.30 24.57 5.34
C THR A 29 12.04 24.20 6.77
N TYR A 30 11.86 22.96 7.03
CA TYR A 30 12.05 22.30 8.32
C TYR A 30 13.30 22.93 8.93
N ALA A 31 13.13 23.92 9.80
CA ALA A 31 14.24 24.67 10.38
C ALA A 31 15.00 23.70 11.27
N GLY A 32 16.12 23.15 10.76
CA GLY A 32 16.96 22.18 11.43
C GLY A 32 16.95 20.76 10.84
N ALA A 33 16.32 20.53 9.70
CA ALA A 33 16.50 19.25 8.99
C ALA A 33 17.83 19.29 8.22
N GLU A 34 18.78 18.43 8.60
CA GLU A 34 19.76 17.93 7.64
C GLU A 34 19.01 17.55 6.36
N GLU A 35 19.60 17.87 5.21
CA GLU A 35 19.05 17.48 3.92
C GLU A 35 18.75 15.97 3.96
N LEU A 36 17.46 15.61 3.91
CA LEU A 36 17.07 14.22 4.03
C LEU A 36 17.53 13.50 2.75
N ASP A 37 18.46 12.57 2.91
CA ASP A 37 18.82 11.63 1.85
C ASP A 37 17.65 10.68 1.64
N LEU A 38 16.67 11.13 0.83
CA LEU A 38 15.47 10.35 0.51
C LEU A 38 15.78 9.35 -0.61
N PRO A 39 15.10 8.18 -0.62
CA PRO A 39 15.22 7.24 -1.71
C PRO A 39 14.79 7.90 -3.04
N GLU A 40 15.58 7.70 -4.08
CA GLU A 40 15.24 8.16 -5.42
C GLU A 40 14.23 7.21 -6.07
N TYR A 41 13.19 7.77 -6.68
CA TYR A 41 12.24 7.00 -7.49
C TYR A 41 12.89 6.63 -8.82
N ASN A 42 13.15 5.34 -9.00
CA ASN A 42 13.69 4.78 -10.23
C ASN A 42 12.67 3.80 -10.82
N PRO A 43 11.92 4.19 -11.87
CA PRO A 43 10.95 3.31 -12.50
C PRO A 43 11.64 2.07 -13.07
N VAL A 44 11.01 0.93 -12.90
CA VAL A 44 11.45 -0.37 -13.42
C VAL A 44 10.63 -0.69 -14.65
N GLU A 45 11.27 -1.11 -15.72
CA GLU A 45 10.55 -1.60 -16.89
C GLU A 45 10.01 -2.99 -16.59
N LEU A 46 8.68 -3.11 -16.59
CA LEU A 46 7.98 -4.39 -16.44
C LEU A 46 7.60 -4.91 -17.83
N THR A 47 7.83 -6.19 -18.04
CA THR A 47 7.27 -6.89 -19.20
C THR A 47 5.89 -7.37 -18.83
N ASN A 48 4.86 -6.91 -19.54
CA ASN A 48 3.53 -7.50 -19.41
C ASN A 48 3.54 -8.86 -20.10
N PRO A 49 3.50 -9.99 -19.38
CA PRO A 49 3.51 -11.31 -20.00
C PRO A 49 2.21 -11.63 -20.70
N ASN A 50 1.15 -10.86 -20.43
CA ASN A 50 -0.17 -11.06 -20.95
C ASN A 50 -0.67 -9.76 -21.61
N PRO A 51 -0.32 -9.46 -22.88
CA PRO A 51 -0.83 -8.31 -23.62
C PRO A 51 -2.33 -8.42 -23.96
N GLY A 52 -3.02 -9.34 -23.33
CA GLY A 52 -4.45 -9.61 -23.47
C GLY A 52 -5.34 -8.67 -22.67
N PRO A 53 -6.64 -9.02 -22.53
CA PRO A 53 -7.57 -8.23 -21.75
C PRO A 53 -7.12 -8.11 -20.29
N GLN A 54 -7.54 -7.01 -19.65
CA GLN A 54 -7.31 -6.79 -18.22
C GLN A 54 -7.58 -8.05 -17.39
N LEU A 55 -6.80 -8.23 -16.34
CA LEU A 55 -7.04 -9.31 -15.38
C LEU A 55 -8.48 -9.25 -14.87
N PRO A 56 -9.14 -10.40 -14.64
CA PRO A 56 -10.47 -10.41 -14.08
C PRO A 56 -10.46 -9.76 -12.69
N LEU A 57 -11.46 -8.92 -12.42
CA LEU A 57 -11.63 -8.34 -11.11
C LEU A 57 -11.80 -9.46 -10.06
N PRO A 58 -11.09 -9.39 -8.92
CA PRO A 58 -11.24 -10.39 -7.88
C PRO A 58 -12.64 -10.35 -7.27
N ASN A 59 -13.13 -11.50 -6.80
CA ASN A 59 -14.28 -11.51 -5.92
C ASN A 59 -13.98 -10.67 -4.68
N PRO A 60 -14.84 -9.70 -4.29
CA PRO A 60 -14.61 -8.88 -3.11
C PRO A 60 -14.45 -9.69 -1.81
N LYS A 61 -14.83 -10.93 -1.78
CA LYS A 61 -14.71 -11.85 -0.64
C LYS A 61 -13.48 -12.75 -0.64
N GLY A 62 -12.68 -12.74 -1.71
CA GLY A 62 -11.47 -13.54 -1.78
C GLY A 62 -10.70 -13.35 -3.09
N ALA A 63 -9.40 -13.62 -3.07
CA ALA A 63 -8.59 -13.72 -4.26
C ALA A 63 -8.72 -15.11 -4.88
N ASP A 64 -8.53 -15.18 -6.19
CA ASP A 64 -8.32 -16.44 -6.88
C ASP A 64 -6.85 -16.86 -6.65
N LEU A 65 -6.63 -17.65 -5.60
CA LEU A 65 -5.29 -18.04 -5.17
C LEU A 65 -4.59 -18.96 -6.18
N GLU A 66 -5.34 -19.65 -7.01
CA GLU A 66 -4.78 -20.60 -7.98
C GLU A 66 -4.09 -19.86 -9.14
N HIS A 67 -4.60 -18.67 -9.51
CA HIS A 67 -4.12 -17.92 -10.67
C HIS A 67 -3.13 -16.81 -10.34
N TYR A 68 -3.02 -16.43 -9.05
CA TYR A 68 -2.26 -15.21 -8.68
C TYR A 68 -1.32 -15.43 -7.50
N SER A 69 -0.82 -16.63 -7.32
CA SER A 69 0.18 -16.91 -6.29
C SER A 69 1.53 -16.32 -6.69
N ALA A 70 2.15 -15.58 -5.76
CA ALA A 70 3.50 -15.07 -5.95
C ALA A 70 4.48 -16.20 -6.28
N ASN A 71 5.36 -15.95 -7.25
CA ASN A 71 6.46 -16.85 -7.51
C ASN A 71 7.46 -16.76 -6.34
N PRO A 72 7.75 -17.86 -5.61
CA PRO A 72 8.70 -17.85 -4.51
C PRO A 72 10.10 -17.35 -4.92
N ASP A 73 10.52 -17.60 -6.15
CA ASP A 73 11.81 -17.18 -6.68
C ASP A 73 11.89 -15.68 -6.98
N GLY A 74 10.75 -14.98 -7.00
CA GLY A 74 10.69 -13.53 -7.17
C GLY A 74 11.10 -12.73 -5.93
N TYR A 75 11.18 -13.36 -4.75
CA TYR A 75 11.56 -12.69 -3.51
C TYR A 75 13.06 -12.61 -3.32
N VAL A 76 13.55 -11.42 -2.97
CA VAL A 76 14.93 -11.18 -2.57
C VAL A 76 14.98 -11.05 -1.05
N TYR A 77 15.71 -11.97 -0.42
CA TYR A 77 15.85 -12.06 1.02
C TYR A 77 17.15 -11.42 1.50
N ASP A 78 17.07 -10.72 2.61
CA ASP A 78 18.24 -10.24 3.35
C ASP A 78 18.76 -11.40 4.23
N GLU A 79 20.05 -11.75 4.08
CA GLU A 79 20.67 -12.88 4.77
C GLU A 79 20.70 -12.74 6.29
N ALA A 80 20.74 -11.50 6.80
CA ALA A 80 20.85 -11.23 8.24
C ALA A 80 19.48 -11.29 8.95
N THR A 81 18.41 -10.96 8.24
CA THR A 81 17.06 -10.89 8.81
C THR A 81 16.16 -12.03 8.38
N GLU A 82 16.57 -12.82 7.39
CA GLU A 82 15.76 -13.88 6.76
C GLU A 82 14.41 -13.36 6.21
N ALA A 83 14.24 -12.04 6.10
CA ALA A 83 13.04 -11.41 5.58
C ALA A 83 13.23 -10.98 4.12
N ALA A 84 12.19 -11.09 3.31
CA ALA A 84 12.18 -10.50 1.98
C ALA A 84 12.04 -8.99 2.08
N TRP A 85 12.80 -8.25 1.25
CA TRP A 85 12.72 -6.80 1.14
C TRP A 85 12.38 -6.34 -0.27
N GLU A 86 12.40 -7.24 -1.22
CA GLU A 86 12.08 -6.99 -2.60
C GLU A 86 11.34 -8.20 -3.19
N TYR A 87 10.46 -7.92 -4.14
CA TYR A 87 9.84 -8.91 -5.00
C TYR A 87 9.85 -8.41 -6.44
N ARG A 88 10.16 -9.31 -7.36
CA ARG A 88 10.11 -8.98 -8.78
C ARG A 88 9.69 -10.18 -9.62
N ASP A 89 8.76 -9.93 -10.53
CA ASP A 89 8.47 -10.76 -11.70
C ASP A 89 8.23 -9.86 -12.93
N GLY A 90 7.71 -10.39 -14.02
CA GLY A 90 7.45 -9.64 -15.25
C GLY A 90 6.30 -8.63 -15.13
N THR A 91 5.49 -8.68 -14.08
CA THR A 91 4.26 -7.88 -13.92
C THR A 91 4.20 -7.07 -12.65
N LEU A 92 5.03 -7.39 -11.67
CA LEU A 92 5.03 -6.75 -10.37
C LEU A 92 6.45 -6.52 -9.89
N TYR A 93 6.73 -5.30 -9.45
CA TYR A 93 7.92 -4.95 -8.71
C TYR A 93 7.55 -4.33 -7.38
N VAL A 94 8.14 -4.83 -6.30
CA VAL A 94 8.03 -4.28 -4.95
C VAL A 94 9.41 -4.18 -4.36
N LYS A 95 9.76 -3.00 -3.82
CA LYS A 95 10.99 -2.79 -3.06
C LYS A 95 10.71 -2.01 -1.79
N ILE A 96 11.19 -2.51 -0.66
CA ILE A 96 11.04 -1.86 0.64
C ILE A 96 12.40 -1.33 1.08
N GLU A 97 12.46 -0.05 1.35
CA GLU A 97 13.60 0.60 2.01
C GLU A 97 13.15 1.18 3.34
N ASN A 98 14.04 1.34 4.30
CA ASN A 98 13.71 2.00 5.54
C ASN A 98 14.82 2.95 5.98
N ARG A 99 14.42 4.06 6.61
CA ARG A 99 15.32 5.09 7.11
C ARG A 99 14.83 5.64 8.44
N MET A 100 15.74 6.16 9.21
CA MET A 100 15.40 6.95 10.39
C MET A 100 15.24 8.40 9.97
N ILE A 101 14.05 8.96 10.20
CA ILE A 101 13.77 10.39 10.06
C ILE A 101 13.51 10.94 11.47
N GLY A 102 14.47 11.66 12.01
CA GLY A 102 14.50 11.97 13.45
C GLY A 102 14.45 10.69 14.28
N ASN A 103 13.48 10.57 15.16
CA ASN A 103 13.29 9.39 16.03
C ASN A 103 12.29 8.37 15.45
N THR A 104 11.91 8.51 14.19
CA THR A 104 10.88 7.67 13.55
C THR A 104 11.49 6.81 12.46
N LYS A 105 11.28 5.49 12.53
CA LYS A 105 11.58 4.60 11.44
C LYS A 105 10.47 4.71 10.39
N VAL A 106 10.88 5.01 9.17
CA VAL A 106 9.99 5.17 8.01
C VAL A 106 10.33 4.11 6.98
N PHE A 107 9.31 3.45 6.47
CA PHE A 107 9.42 2.50 5.37
C PHE A 107 8.89 3.15 4.11
N PHE A 108 9.66 3.09 3.05
CA PHE A 108 9.33 3.48 1.70
C PHE A 108 9.15 2.21 0.89
N THR A 109 7.94 1.95 0.45
CA THR A 109 7.62 0.74 -0.32
C THR A 109 7.24 1.15 -1.73
N TRP A 110 8.14 0.95 -2.65
CA TRP A 110 7.95 1.20 -4.08
C TRP A 110 7.19 0.03 -4.69
N VAL A 111 6.18 0.34 -5.49
CA VAL A 111 5.36 -0.65 -6.16
C VAL A 111 5.15 -0.23 -7.60
N GLN A 112 5.40 -1.12 -8.54
CA GLN A 112 5.02 -0.97 -9.95
C GLN A 112 4.24 -2.19 -10.38
N ILE A 113 3.14 -1.96 -11.08
CA ILE A 113 2.25 -3.01 -11.59
C ILE A 113 2.08 -2.87 -13.10
N ALA A 114 1.82 -3.98 -13.78
CA ALA A 114 1.56 -3.99 -15.21
C ALA A 114 0.08 -3.81 -15.57
N ASP A 115 -0.82 -4.15 -14.65
CA ASP A 115 -2.27 -4.06 -14.81
C ASP A 115 -2.93 -3.43 -13.57
N PRO A 116 -3.87 -2.48 -13.73
CA PRO A 116 -4.54 -1.82 -12.60
C PRO A 116 -5.19 -2.78 -11.61
N THR A 117 -5.67 -3.94 -12.09
CA THR A 117 -6.35 -4.93 -11.25
C THR A 117 -5.42 -5.73 -10.34
N GLN A 118 -4.10 -5.53 -10.45
CA GLN A 118 -3.13 -6.07 -9.49
C GLN A 118 -3.16 -5.34 -8.14
N LEU A 119 -3.62 -4.07 -8.11
CA LEU A 119 -3.96 -3.37 -6.88
C LEU A 119 -5.38 -3.78 -6.48
N ARG A 120 -5.54 -4.40 -5.33
CA ARG A 120 -6.77 -5.05 -4.86
C ARG A 120 -7.11 -4.65 -3.44
N THR A 121 -8.35 -4.92 -3.06
CA THR A 121 -8.81 -4.75 -1.69
C THR A 121 -9.47 -6.01 -1.18
N HIS A 122 -9.26 -6.32 0.10
CA HIS A 122 -9.95 -7.39 0.80
C HIS A 122 -10.69 -6.82 2.00
N VAL A 123 -11.97 -7.14 2.11
CA VAL A 123 -12.80 -6.73 3.24
C VAL A 123 -13.00 -7.90 4.19
N SER A 124 -12.93 -7.63 5.48
CA SER A 124 -13.07 -8.64 6.53
C SER A 124 -14.01 -8.16 7.63
N GLN A 125 -14.43 -9.09 8.47
CA GLN A 125 -14.99 -8.76 9.77
C GLN A 125 -13.81 -8.62 10.72
N GLU A 126 -13.62 -7.43 11.28
CA GLU A 126 -12.56 -7.02 12.19
C GLU A 126 -11.65 -8.16 12.69
N THR A 127 -10.45 -8.30 12.16
CA THR A 127 -9.54 -9.41 12.44
C THR A 127 -8.08 -9.03 12.14
N SER A 128 -7.16 -9.91 12.52
CA SER A 128 -5.73 -9.70 12.33
C SER A 128 -5.36 -9.54 10.86
N PRO A 129 -4.63 -8.46 10.47
CA PRO A 129 -4.18 -8.24 9.09
C PRO A 129 -3.35 -9.41 8.55
N ILE A 130 -2.53 -10.06 9.38
CA ILE A 130 -1.74 -11.23 8.97
C ILE A 130 -2.65 -12.40 8.60
N ARG A 131 -3.73 -12.61 9.36
CA ARG A 131 -4.70 -13.67 9.07
C ARG A 131 -5.46 -13.40 7.79
N GLU A 132 -5.86 -12.14 7.55
CA GLU A 132 -6.58 -11.76 6.34
C GLU A 132 -5.66 -11.79 5.11
N ALA A 133 -4.42 -11.36 5.24
CA ALA A 133 -3.43 -11.47 4.18
C ALA A 133 -3.24 -12.93 3.72
N ARG A 134 -3.19 -13.88 4.65
CA ARG A 134 -3.07 -15.31 4.30
C ARG A 134 -4.24 -15.85 3.47
N LYS A 135 -5.42 -15.23 3.55
CA LYS A 135 -6.58 -15.64 2.75
C LYS A 135 -6.48 -15.20 1.30
N VAL A 136 -5.78 -14.10 1.04
CA VAL A 136 -5.64 -13.50 -0.30
C VAL A 136 -4.23 -13.66 -0.86
N ASN A 137 -3.32 -14.28 -0.11
CA ASN A 137 -1.95 -14.63 -0.50
C ASN A 137 -1.24 -13.51 -1.30
N PRO A 138 -1.16 -12.28 -0.80
CA PRO A 138 -0.62 -11.15 -1.54
C PRO A 138 0.91 -11.18 -1.56
N VAL A 139 1.51 -10.56 -2.56
CA VAL A 139 2.93 -10.20 -2.50
C VAL A 139 3.14 -9.14 -1.43
N LEU A 140 2.35 -8.07 -1.47
CA LEU A 140 2.40 -6.95 -0.55
C LEU A 140 0.99 -6.65 -0.02
N ALA A 141 0.85 -6.38 1.28
CA ALA A 141 -0.41 -5.90 1.85
C ALA A 141 -0.19 -4.81 2.89
N ILE A 142 -1.15 -3.90 2.97
CA ILE A 142 -1.20 -2.80 3.93
C ILE A 142 -2.62 -2.66 4.49
N SER A 143 -2.78 -1.92 5.60
CA SER A 143 -4.12 -1.57 6.09
C SER A 143 -4.86 -0.67 5.10
N GLY A 144 -6.18 -0.80 5.07
CA GLY A 144 -7.07 0.02 4.27
C GLY A 144 -7.51 1.30 4.98
N ASP A 145 -8.81 1.65 4.88
CA ASP A 145 -9.37 2.92 5.36
C ASP A 145 -10.36 2.78 6.53
N TRP A 146 -10.46 1.58 7.13
CA TRP A 146 -11.41 1.31 8.20
C TRP A 146 -12.86 1.65 7.80
N TYR A 147 -13.27 1.22 6.61
CA TYR A 147 -14.55 1.57 5.99
C TYR A 147 -15.77 1.21 6.85
N SER A 148 -15.69 0.16 7.66
CA SER A 148 -16.79 -0.31 8.50
C SER A 148 -17.04 0.59 9.72
N GLY A 149 -16.04 1.34 10.15
CA GLY A 149 -16.14 2.28 11.27
C GLY A 149 -16.86 3.59 10.93
N ARG A 150 -17.31 3.73 9.67
CA ARG A 150 -17.99 4.93 9.16
C ARG A 150 -19.25 4.57 8.41
N SER A 151 -20.19 5.52 8.38
CA SER A 151 -21.43 5.40 7.64
C SER A 151 -21.49 6.32 6.40
N GLU A 152 -20.54 7.21 6.27
CA GLU A 152 -20.46 8.27 5.25
C GLU A 152 -19.91 7.75 3.93
N GLY A 153 -20.09 8.54 2.87
CA GLY A 153 -19.47 8.41 1.56
C GLY A 153 -19.97 7.25 0.71
N ILE A 154 -19.17 6.95 -0.31
CA ILE A 154 -19.40 5.87 -1.28
C ILE A 154 -18.22 4.93 -1.18
N ILE A 155 -18.47 3.62 -1.13
CA ILE A 155 -17.42 2.62 -1.03
C ILE A 155 -17.49 1.66 -2.20
N TYR A 156 -16.42 1.68 -3.00
CA TYR A 156 -16.13 0.69 -4.02
C TYR A 156 -14.94 -0.17 -3.59
N ARG A 157 -15.04 -1.48 -3.81
CA ARG A 157 -13.94 -2.43 -3.61
C ARG A 157 -13.92 -3.39 -4.79
N ASN A 158 -12.79 -3.47 -5.48
CA ASN A 158 -12.61 -4.33 -6.67
C ASN A 158 -13.73 -4.15 -7.71
N GLY A 159 -14.09 -2.91 -8.03
CA GLY A 159 -15.16 -2.57 -8.99
C GLY A 159 -16.59 -2.75 -8.47
N VAL A 160 -16.77 -3.24 -7.24
CA VAL A 160 -18.09 -3.51 -6.66
C VAL A 160 -18.50 -2.39 -5.69
N LEU A 161 -19.71 -1.84 -5.88
CA LEU A 161 -20.30 -0.87 -4.97
C LEU A 161 -20.71 -1.58 -3.66
N MET A 162 -19.94 -1.34 -2.58
CA MET A 162 -20.18 -1.91 -1.24
C MET A 162 -21.09 -1.03 -0.37
N ARG A 163 -21.06 0.27 -0.59
CA ARG A 163 -21.90 1.25 0.11
C ARG A 163 -22.43 2.27 -0.86
N ALA A 164 -23.76 2.39 -0.93
CA ALA A 164 -24.45 3.39 -1.72
C ALA A 164 -24.10 4.83 -1.26
N PRO A 165 -24.27 5.83 -2.14
CA PRO A 165 -23.95 7.21 -1.85
C PRO A 165 -24.60 7.73 -0.57
N LYS A 166 -23.79 8.36 0.27
CA LYS A 166 -24.18 9.12 1.46
C LYS A 166 -23.30 10.37 1.54
N PRO A 167 -23.74 11.41 2.27
CA PRO A 167 -22.89 12.59 2.47
C PRO A 167 -21.52 12.23 3.01
N PHE A 168 -20.48 12.91 2.52
CA PHE A 168 -19.08 12.66 2.89
C PHE A 168 -18.67 13.32 4.20
N GLY A 169 -19.49 14.23 4.72
CA GLY A 169 -19.13 15.02 5.89
C GLY A 169 -17.90 15.89 5.61
N ASN A 170 -16.90 15.80 6.48
CA ASN A 170 -15.64 16.54 6.35
C ASN A 170 -14.48 15.66 5.88
N TYR A 171 -14.77 14.55 5.22
CA TYR A 171 -13.73 13.64 4.72
C TYR A 171 -13.39 13.96 3.27
N ASP A 172 -12.10 13.89 2.96
CA ASP A 172 -11.64 13.79 1.58
C ASP A 172 -11.86 12.35 1.10
N ALA A 173 -11.97 12.16 -0.22
CA ALA A 173 -12.11 10.84 -0.81
C ALA A 173 -10.99 10.58 -1.83
N LEU A 174 -10.50 9.35 -1.87
CA LEU A 174 -9.66 8.85 -2.93
C LEU A 174 -10.46 7.88 -3.78
N ILE A 175 -10.47 8.09 -5.10
CA ILE A 175 -10.92 7.14 -6.11
C ILE A 175 -9.67 6.59 -6.80
N ILE A 176 -9.62 5.27 -7.01
CA ILE A 176 -8.68 4.61 -7.91
C ILE A 176 -9.52 4.04 -9.05
N ASP A 177 -9.26 4.51 -10.26
CA ASP A 177 -10.02 4.13 -11.45
C ASP A 177 -9.51 2.83 -12.10
N ASP A 178 -10.18 2.42 -13.19
CA ASP A 178 -9.86 1.22 -13.96
C ASP A 178 -8.55 1.33 -14.77
N GLN A 179 -7.90 2.49 -14.72
CA GLN A 179 -6.57 2.71 -15.28
C GLN A 179 -5.49 2.72 -14.18
N GLY A 180 -5.89 2.60 -12.90
CA GLY A 180 -5.01 2.67 -11.75
C GLY A 180 -4.65 4.10 -11.35
N ASP A 181 -5.32 5.11 -11.90
CA ASP A 181 -5.05 6.51 -11.60
C ASP A 181 -5.81 6.95 -10.35
N PHE A 182 -5.17 7.82 -9.56
CA PHE A 182 -5.72 8.37 -8.33
C PHE A 182 -6.42 9.69 -8.59
N HIS A 183 -7.68 9.78 -8.19
CA HIS A 183 -8.47 11.00 -8.17
C HIS A 183 -8.82 11.34 -6.73
N ILE A 184 -8.26 12.42 -6.23
CA ILE A 184 -8.52 12.89 -4.85
C ILE A 184 -9.56 13.99 -4.89
N LEU A 185 -10.65 13.78 -4.17
CA LEU A 185 -11.75 14.72 -4.05
C LEU A 185 -11.73 15.36 -2.65
N TYR A 186 -11.47 16.67 -2.61
CA TYR A 186 -11.48 17.43 -1.38
C TYR A 186 -12.93 17.65 -0.91
N ARG A 187 -13.31 17.06 0.21
CA ARG A 187 -14.64 17.16 0.83
C ARG A 187 -15.79 17.12 -0.18
N PRO A 188 -15.91 16.05 -0.95
CA PRO A 188 -16.79 16.00 -2.08
C PRO A 188 -18.27 16.10 -1.68
N ALA A 189 -19.08 16.67 -2.56
CA ALA A 189 -20.53 16.51 -2.53
C ALA A 189 -20.92 15.06 -2.89
N ALA A 190 -22.14 14.68 -2.60
CA ALA A 190 -22.59 13.29 -2.80
C ALA A 190 -22.57 12.85 -4.27
N ASP A 191 -22.67 13.79 -5.21
CA ASP A 191 -22.68 13.58 -6.66
C ASP A 191 -21.28 13.66 -7.30
N ALA A 192 -20.24 13.97 -6.52
CA ALA A 192 -18.89 14.15 -7.04
C ALA A 192 -18.28 12.86 -7.64
N PHE A 193 -18.86 11.70 -7.34
CA PHE A 193 -18.46 10.42 -7.91
C PHE A 193 -19.09 10.13 -9.29
N ALA A 194 -20.14 10.85 -9.67
CA ALA A 194 -20.85 10.60 -10.93
C ALA A 194 -19.96 10.61 -12.19
N PRO A 195 -18.94 11.49 -12.32
CA PRO A 195 -18.05 11.45 -13.47
C PRO A 195 -17.23 10.17 -13.61
N TYR A 196 -17.08 9.41 -12.53
CA TYR A 196 -16.26 8.20 -12.47
C TYR A 196 -17.09 6.91 -12.49
N GLU A 197 -18.44 6.99 -12.55
CA GLU A 197 -19.29 5.81 -12.59
C GLU A 197 -18.90 4.87 -13.74
N GLY A 198 -18.82 3.57 -13.43
CA GLY A 198 -18.41 2.54 -14.38
C GLY A 198 -16.89 2.35 -14.50
N HIS A 199 -16.08 3.24 -13.92
CA HIS A 199 -14.63 3.21 -14.00
C HIS A 199 -13.95 3.07 -12.62
N ILE A 200 -14.70 2.99 -11.53
CA ILE A 200 -14.15 2.95 -10.18
C ILE A 200 -13.76 1.52 -9.81
N LEU A 201 -12.47 1.26 -9.59
CA LEU A 201 -12.00 0.03 -8.96
C LEU A 201 -12.13 0.12 -7.43
N HIS A 202 -11.64 1.20 -6.85
CA HIS A 202 -11.64 1.39 -5.40
C HIS A 202 -12.01 2.81 -5.03
N SER A 203 -12.60 2.99 -3.85
CA SER A 203 -12.73 4.30 -3.24
C SER A 203 -12.44 4.22 -1.75
N PHE A 204 -11.68 5.17 -1.22
CA PHE A 204 -11.29 5.24 0.18
C PHE A 204 -11.80 6.52 0.81
N LEU A 205 -12.25 6.39 2.05
CA LEU A 205 -12.78 7.50 2.82
C LEU A 205 -12.16 7.51 4.22
N PHE A 206 -10.91 7.87 4.32
CA PHE A 206 -10.20 8.08 5.59
C PHE A 206 -9.60 9.47 5.63
N GLY A 207 -8.61 9.71 4.78
CA GLY A 207 -7.96 11.01 4.64
C GLY A 207 -7.13 11.43 5.86
N PRO A 208 -6.66 12.65 5.83
CA PRO A 208 -6.86 13.62 4.76
C PRO A 208 -6.08 13.29 3.48
N ALA A 209 -6.43 13.98 2.37
CA ALA A 209 -5.55 14.12 1.23
C ALA A 209 -4.23 14.76 1.67
N LEU A 210 -3.11 14.28 1.19
CA LEU A 210 -1.77 14.76 1.57
C LEU A 210 -1.14 15.62 0.47
N VAL A 211 -1.27 15.15 -0.78
CA VAL A 211 -0.86 15.84 -2.01
C VAL A 211 -1.97 15.64 -3.03
N ILE A 212 -2.35 16.69 -3.74
CA ILE A 212 -3.37 16.66 -4.81
C ILE A 212 -2.76 17.32 -6.04
N ASP A 213 -2.67 16.58 -7.14
CA ASP A 213 -2.11 17.06 -8.42
C ASP A 213 -0.76 17.76 -8.26
N GLY A 214 0.11 17.19 -7.42
CA GLY A 214 1.44 17.73 -7.11
C GLY A 214 1.44 18.88 -6.10
N GLU A 215 0.29 19.28 -5.56
CA GLU A 215 0.18 20.37 -4.60
C GLU A 215 0.09 19.87 -3.16
N LEU A 216 1.03 20.30 -2.31
CA LEU A 216 1.08 19.97 -0.89
C LEU A 216 -0.16 20.48 -0.15
N GLN A 217 -0.84 19.62 0.57
CA GLN A 217 -1.95 20.03 1.43
C GLN A 217 -1.47 20.50 2.79
N VAL A 218 -2.02 21.64 3.25
CA VAL A 218 -1.69 22.25 4.53
C VAL A 218 -2.85 22.08 5.51
N PHE A 219 -2.57 21.50 6.68
CA PHE A 219 -3.56 21.20 7.71
C PHE A 219 -3.56 22.27 8.78
N ASP A 220 -4.56 23.15 8.74
CA ASP A 220 -4.78 24.15 9.76
C ASP A 220 -6.20 24.06 10.35
N LYS A 221 -6.50 24.92 11.31
CA LYS A 221 -7.82 24.94 11.96
C LYS A 221 -8.96 25.35 11.01
N ASN A 222 -8.62 26.08 9.94
CA ASN A 222 -9.63 26.57 8.99
C ASN A 222 -9.99 25.45 8.00
N ASN A 223 -9.01 24.62 7.62
CA ASN A 223 -9.21 23.57 6.64
C ASN A 223 -9.75 22.28 7.27
N TYR A 224 -9.20 21.87 8.41
CA TYR A 224 -9.52 20.56 9.00
C TYR A 224 -10.11 20.65 10.42
N GLY A 225 -10.49 21.84 10.86
CA GLY A 225 -11.08 22.06 12.18
C GLY A 225 -10.11 21.74 13.32
N SER A 226 -10.66 21.37 14.49
CA SER A 226 -9.85 20.98 15.65
C SER A 226 -9.28 19.54 15.54
N GLY A 227 -9.08 19.05 14.33
CA GLY A 227 -8.56 17.69 14.11
C GLY A 227 -9.62 16.62 14.26
N ALA A 228 -10.78 16.90 13.74
CA ALA A 228 -11.97 16.05 13.65
C ALA A 228 -11.69 14.54 13.73
N GLY A 229 -11.42 14.00 14.90
CA GLY A 229 -11.29 12.57 15.17
C GLY A 229 -10.07 11.88 14.55
N MET A 230 -9.31 12.53 13.66
CA MET A 230 -8.24 11.90 12.87
C MET A 230 -6.84 12.09 13.47
N GLY A 231 -6.73 12.75 14.63
CA GLY A 231 -5.46 12.97 15.31
C GLY A 231 -4.40 13.66 14.47
N LEU A 232 -4.79 14.56 13.55
CA LEU A 232 -3.90 15.20 12.58
C LEU A 232 -2.64 15.83 13.21
N PRO A 233 -2.76 16.57 14.34
CA PRO A 233 -1.60 17.19 14.99
C PRO A 233 -0.79 16.20 15.85
N ASN A 234 -1.30 15.00 16.09
CA ASN A 234 -0.63 14.06 16.98
C ASN A 234 0.43 13.25 16.24
N LYS A 235 1.60 13.08 16.85
CA LYS A 235 2.59 12.14 16.35
C LYS A 235 2.15 10.71 16.64
N THR A 236 1.99 9.93 15.58
CA THR A 236 1.58 8.53 15.65
C THR A 236 2.13 7.76 14.44
N GLN A 237 1.93 6.46 14.43
CA GLN A 237 2.15 5.67 13.20
C GLN A 237 1.22 6.17 12.11
N ARG A 238 1.76 6.29 10.90
CA ARG A 238 1.01 6.73 9.73
C ARG A 238 1.19 5.74 8.60
N GLN A 239 0.20 5.73 7.71
CA GLN A 239 0.26 5.00 6.46
C GLN A 239 -0.34 5.86 5.36
N ALA A 240 0.39 5.99 4.26
CA ALA A 240 -0.07 6.70 3.08
C ALA A 240 0.12 5.82 1.84
N ILE A 241 -0.78 6.00 0.87
CA ILE A 241 -0.62 5.50 -0.48
C ILE A 241 -0.47 6.70 -1.41
N CYS A 242 0.55 6.67 -2.26
CA CYS A 242 0.90 7.75 -3.18
C CYS A 242 0.96 7.22 -4.60
N GLN A 243 0.45 7.97 -5.56
CA GLN A 243 0.72 7.76 -6.97
C GLN A 243 1.93 8.60 -7.35
N MET A 244 2.95 7.96 -7.91
CA MET A 244 4.19 8.61 -8.36
C MET A 244 4.16 8.85 -9.87
N ASP A 245 3.65 7.89 -10.62
CA ASP A 245 3.49 7.87 -12.07
C ASP A 245 2.42 6.84 -12.43
N LYS A 246 2.19 6.63 -13.72
CA LYS A 246 1.26 5.61 -14.22
C LYS A 246 1.63 4.23 -13.69
N LEU A 247 0.67 3.56 -13.02
CA LEU A 247 0.84 2.24 -12.41
C LEU A 247 2.04 2.11 -11.46
N SER A 248 2.51 3.23 -10.94
CA SER A 248 3.67 3.33 -10.06
C SER A 248 3.30 4.05 -8.77
N TYR A 249 3.50 3.36 -7.66
CA TYR A 249 3.04 3.80 -6.36
C TYR A 249 4.16 3.80 -5.32
N LEU A 250 4.03 4.66 -4.34
CA LEU A 250 4.83 4.66 -3.12
C LEU A 250 3.92 4.52 -1.92
N ILE A 251 4.19 3.54 -1.07
CA ILE A 251 3.55 3.42 0.22
C ILE A 251 4.53 3.91 1.29
N ILE A 252 4.09 4.87 2.09
CA ILE A 252 4.86 5.39 3.22
C ILE A 252 4.23 4.84 4.50
N THR A 253 4.99 4.02 5.23
CA THR A 253 4.57 3.49 6.53
C THR A 253 5.53 3.98 7.61
N THR A 254 5.04 4.69 8.62
CA THR A 254 5.87 5.16 9.73
C THR A 254 5.63 4.32 10.98
N GLU A 255 6.69 4.04 11.73
CA GLU A 255 6.56 3.54 13.09
C GLU A 255 6.18 4.69 14.03
N GLY A 256 5.50 4.38 15.09
CA GLY A 256 5.13 5.34 16.12
C GLY A 256 6.05 5.33 17.34
N PRO A 257 5.65 6.03 18.40
CA PRO A 257 6.35 5.99 19.67
C PRO A 257 6.58 4.55 20.16
N LYS A 258 7.74 4.27 20.75
CA LYS A 258 8.10 2.93 21.23
C LYS A 258 7.18 2.42 22.33
N ASP A 259 6.58 3.31 23.09
CA ASP A 259 5.58 2.99 24.11
C ASP A 259 4.50 4.08 24.18
N THR A 260 3.44 3.84 24.94
CA THR A 260 2.29 4.76 25.07
C THR A 260 2.61 6.08 25.75
N ASN A 261 3.73 6.16 26.46
CA ASN A 261 4.17 7.34 27.20
C ASN A 261 5.28 8.10 26.47
N ALA A 262 5.90 7.49 25.44
CA ALA A 262 6.92 8.17 24.65
C ALA A 262 6.27 9.27 23.81
N LYS A 263 6.80 10.48 23.96
CA LYS A 263 6.43 11.63 23.12
C LYS A 263 7.24 11.66 21.82
N ASP A 264 8.18 10.75 21.69
CA ASP A 264 9.17 10.70 20.61
C ASP A 264 8.77 9.65 19.57
N GLY A 265 8.87 10.04 18.30
CA GLY A 265 8.57 9.19 17.16
C GLY A 265 7.13 9.29 16.67
N GLY A 266 6.92 8.77 15.50
CA GLY A 266 5.69 8.95 14.73
C GLY A 266 5.64 10.30 14.02
N PHE A 267 4.68 10.43 13.10
CA PHE A 267 4.47 11.63 12.30
C PHE A 267 3.11 12.25 12.60
N THR A 268 3.03 13.57 12.55
CA THR A 268 1.79 14.29 12.33
C THR A 268 1.32 14.08 10.89
N ALA A 269 0.07 14.44 10.58
CA ALA A 269 -0.40 14.38 9.21
C ALA A 269 0.37 15.35 8.30
N GLN A 270 0.76 16.53 8.83
CA GLN A 270 1.54 17.52 8.07
C GLN A 270 2.95 17.00 7.74
N GLU A 271 3.62 16.36 8.69
CA GLU A 271 4.94 15.76 8.44
C GLU A 271 4.86 14.63 7.41
N LEU A 272 3.76 13.85 7.40
CA LEU A 272 3.53 12.82 6.39
C LEU A 272 3.25 13.43 5.02
N ALA A 273 2.44 14.50 4.96
CA ALA A 273 2.14 15.21 3.70
C ALA A 273 3.40 15.82 3.10
N GLN A 274 4.22 16.49 3.93
CA GLN A 274 5.49 17.05 3.49
C GLN A 274 6.40 15.96 2.94
N LEU A 275 6.52 14.83 3.63
CA LEU A 275 7.35 13.71 3.18
C LEU A 275 6.86 13.16 1.83
N ALA A 276 5.55 12.96 1.66
CA ALA A 276 5.00 12.49 0.39
C ALA A 276 5.26 13.49 -0.75
N TYR A 277 5.13 14.78 -0.46
CA TYR A 277 5.44 15.85 -1.42
C TYR A 277 6.93 15.88 -1.78
N ASP A 278 7.83 15.81 -0.80
CA ASP A 278 9.30 15.80 -1.00
C ASP A 278 9.76 14.57 -1.80
N MET A 279 9.02 13.44 -1.69
CA MET A 279 9.23 12.24 -2.51
C MET A 279 8.72 12.38 -3.95
N GLY A 280 8.06 13.49 -4.30
CA GLY A 280 7.55 13.74 -5.64
C GLY A 280 6.21 13.08 -5.95
N ALA A 281 5.40 12.79 -4.93
CA ALA A 281 4.07 12.23 -5.16
C ALA A 281 3.19 13.20 -5.97
N VAL A 282 2.53 12.69 -7.01
CA VAL A 282 1.51 13.43 -7.77
C VAL A 282 0.22 13.49 -6.95
N ASN A 283 -0.21 12.37 -6.43
CA ASN A 283 -1.35 12.26 -5.52
C ASN A 283 -0.95 11.41 -4.31
N ALA A 284 -1.31 11.84 -3.11
CA ALA A 284 -1.03 11.11 -1.88
C ALA A 284 -2.20 11.19 -0.90
N TYR A 285 -2.54 10.05 -0.32
CA TYR A 285 -3.69 9.91 0.54
C TYR A 285 -3.37 9.13 1.82
N ASN A 286 -3.81 9.65 2.98
CA ASN A 286 -3.60 9.00 4.27
C ASN A 286 -4.64 7.90 4.49
N LEU A 287 -4.16 6.70 4.82
CA LEU A 287 -4.96 5.53 5.19
C LEU A 287 -5.00 5.34 6.71
N ASP A 288 -5.66 4.26 7.18
CA ASP A 288 -5.76 3.99 8.61
C ASP A 288 -4.38 3.72 9.22
N GLY A 289 -4.07 4.56 10.18
CA GLY A 289 -2.77 4.62 10.87
C GLY A 289 -2.85 4.13 12.32
N GLY A 290 -2.01 4.71 13.17
CA GLY A 290 -1.96 4.33 14.56
C GLY A 290 -1.65 2.85 14.74
N ASN A 291 -2.46 2.14 15.52
CA ASN A 291 -2.30 0.71 15.75
C ASN A 291 -2.68 -0.17 14.56
N SER A 292 -3.37 0.41 13.57
CA SER A 292 -3.78 -0.31 12.36
C SER A 292 -2.71 -0.30 11.27
N ALA A 293 -1.75 0.65 11.31
CA ALA A 293 -0.69 0.72 10.31
C ALA A 293 0.08 -0.60 10.23
N CYS A 294 -0.06 -1.30 9.12
CA CYS A 294 0.64 -2.55 8.87
C CYS A 294 1.23 -2.58 7.47
N LEU A 295 2.42 -3.15 7.36
CA LEU A 295 3.14 -3.41 6.13
C LEU A 295 3.56 -4.88 6.14
N LEU A 296 3.06 -5.65 5.19
CA LEU A 296 3.31 -7.08 5.08
C LEU A 296 3.91 -7.37 3.70
N LEU A 297 5.06 -8.03 3.64
CA LEU A 297 5.63 -8.59 2.42
C LEU A 297 5.68 -10.12 2.56
N ASN A 298 5.15 -10.85 1.61
CA ASN A 298 5.03 -12.32 1.69
C ASN A 298 4.35 -12.79 2.99
N GLY A 299 3.35 -12.06 3.47
CA GLY A 299 2.67 -12.36 4.74
C GLY A 299 3.52 -12.10 5.99
N VAL A 300 4.77 -11.64 5.84
CA VAL A 300 5.68 -11.30 6.94
C VAL A 300 5.56 -9.82 7.27
N LYS A 301 5.49 -9.53 8.55
CA LYS A 301 5.38 -8.17 9.07
C LYS A 301 6.71 -7.42 8.97
N MET A 302 6.73 -6.27 8.30
CA MET A 302 7.91 -5.45 8.10
C MET A 302 8.05 -4.33 9.15
N ASN A 303 6.96 -3.64 9.48
CA ASN A 303 6.97 -2.58 10.48
C ASN A 303 6.65 -3.11 11.89
N ARG A 304 7.16 -2.43 12.92
CA ARG A 304 6.81 -2.74 14.30
C ARG A 304 5.37 -2.30 14.57
N PHE A 305 4.60 -3.19 15.16
CA PHE A 305 3.30 -2.85 15.70
C PHE A 305 3.43 -2.19 17.08
N LYS A 306 2.51 -1.33 17.44
CA LYS A 306 2.49 -0.73 18.77
C LYS A 306 2.45 -1.80 19.85
N LYS A 307 2.98 -1.50 21.03
CA LYS A 307 2.93 -2.39 22.20
C LYS A 307 1.49 -2.87 22.46
N GLY A 308 1.28 -4.19 22.46
CA GLY A 308 -0.04 -4.81 22.60
C GLY A 308 -0.51 -5.56 21.35
N GLY A 309 0.25 -5.53 20.26
CA GLY A 309 -0.05 -6.26 19.04
C GLY A 309 -0.71 -5.41 17.95
N VAL A 310 -1.06 -6.04 16.86
CA VAL A 310 -1.79 -5.44 15.75
C VAL A 310 -3.24 -5.27 16.17
N ARG A 311 -3.77 -4.09 15.94
CA ARG A 311 -5.22 -3.89 15.99
C ARG A 311 -5.87 -4.74 14.89
N GLU A 312 -7.02 -5.32 15.21
CA GLU A 312 -7.88 -5.90 14.19
C GLU A 312 -8.33 -4.82 13.22
N ILE A 313 -8.33 -5.15 11.94
CA ILE A 313 -8.68 -4.26 10.84
C ILE A 313 -9.84 -4.83 10.05
N THR A 314 -10.51 -4.00 9.27
CA THR A 314 -11.69 -4.40 8.51
C THR A 314 -11.42 -4.53 7.02
N ASP A 315 -10.29 -4.00 6.55
CA ASP A 315 -9.90 -4.07 5.16
C ASP A 315 -8.38 -4.00 4.96
N LEU A 316 -7.93 -4.64 3.89
CA LEU A 316 -6.57 -4.56 3.36
C LEU A 316 -6.60 -3.94 1.97
N VAL A 317 -5.56 -3.19 1.66
CA VAL A 317 -5.10 -2.92 0.29
C VAL A 317 -3.93 -3.86 0.02
N TYR A 318 -3.92 -4.51 -1.12
CA TYR A 318 -2.87 -5.48 -1.42
C TYR A 318 -2.53 -5.53 -2.91
N PHE A 319 -1.35 -6.07 -3.20
CA PHE A 319 -0.83 -6.23 -4.55
C PHE A 319 -0.50 -7.70 -4.82
N ILE A 320 -0.84 -8.14 -6.02
CA ILE A 320 -0.59 -9.50 -6.51
C ILE A 320 0.19 -9.47 -7.81
N THR A 321 0.81 -10.59 -8.14
CA THR A 321 1.34 -10.83 -9.48
C THR A 321 0.21 -11.01 -10.50
N ALA A 322 0.49 -10.70 -11.76
CA ALA A 322 -0.34 -11.06 -12.91
C ALA A 322 0.32 -12.18 -13.74
N GLU A 323 1.46 -12.71 -13.30
CA GLU A 323 2.03 -13.89 -13.94
C GLU A 323 1.21 -15.13 -13.61
N GLU A 324 0.95 -15.93 -14.63
CA GLU A 324 0.39 -17.25 -14.40
C GLU A 324 1.43 -18.12 -13.66
N PRO A 325 1.01 -18.89 -12.66
CA PRO A 325 1.92 -19.79 -11.99
C PRO A 325 2.52 -20.77 -13.02
N PRO A 326 3.82 -21.12 -12.88
CA PRO A 326 4.42 -22.06 -13.79
C PRO A 326 3.60 -23.36 -13.80
N VAL A 327 3.21 -23.82 -14.98
CA VAL A 327 2.52 -25.10 -15.14
C VAL A 327 3.40 -26.16 -14.46
N PRO A 328 2.88 -26.95 -13.49
CA PRO A 328 3.67 -28.00 -12.89
C PRO A 328 4.24 -28.88 -13.99
N THR A 329 5.55 -28.91 -14.13
CA THR A 329 6.20 -29.85 -15.02
C THR A 329 5.82 -31.23 -14.47
N GLU A 330 5.06 -32.01 -15.25
CA GLU A 330 4.75 -33.38 -14.87
C GLU A 330 6.05 -34.04 -14.44
N ALA A 331 6.06 -34.56 -13.22
CA ALA A 331 7.21 -35.33 -12.75
C ALA A 331 7.53 -36.38 -13.83
N PRO A 332 8.83 -36.58 -14.18
CA PRO A 332 9.17 -37.57 -15.17
C PRO A 332 8.45 -38.86 -14.82
N THR A 333 7.60 -39.32 -15.71
CA THR A 333 6.96 -40.64 -15.58
C THR A 333 8.11 -41.62 -15.43
N GLU A 334 8.27 -42.20 -14.26
CA GLU A 334 9.23 -43.28 -14.08
C GLU A 334 8.93 -44.34 -15.12
N VAL A 335 9.83 -44.47 -16.08
CA VAL A 335 9.77 -45.55 -17.06
C VAL A 335 9.82 -46.85 -16.27
N PRO A 336 8.82 -47.74 -16.38
CA PRO A 336 8.89 -49.02 -15.69
C PRO A 336 10.16 -49.72 -16.13
N THR A 337 11.09 -49.89 -15.24
CA THR A 337 12.23 -50.76 -15.45
C THR A 337 11.68 -52.17 -15.57
N ASP A 338 11.69 -52.70 -16.78
CA ASP A 338 11.46 -54.13 -17.03
C ASP A 338 12.39 -54.93 -16.11
N VAL A 339 11.86 -55.53 -15.11
CA VAL A 339 12.52 -56.54 -14.29
C VAL A 339 12.38 -57.84 -15.07
N PRO A 340 13.47 -58.52 -15.52
CA PRO A 340 13.37 -59.84 -16.11
C PRO A 340 12.87 -60.84 -15.06
N GLU A 341 11.70 -61.44 -15.29
CA GLU A 341 11.30 -62.69 -14.68
C GLU A 341 12.26 -63.77 -15.19
N ASP A 342 13.08 -64.34 -14.28
CA ASP A 342 13.47 -65.75 -14.32
C ASP A 342 14.50 -66.04 -13.21
N ILE A 343 14.02 -66.53 -12.06
CA ILE A 343 14.77 -67.41 -11.13
C ILE A 343 13.82 -68.51 -10.67
N PRO A 344 14.13 -69.83 -10.96
CA PRO A 344 13.26 -70.93 -10.53
C PRO A 344 13.36 -71.16 -9.02
N ALA A 345 12.20 -71.43 -8.46
CA ALA A 345 12.06 -71.79 -7.06
C ALA A 345 12.75 -73.14 -6.71
N GLU A 346 13.78 -73.12 -5.87
CA GLU A 346 14.20 -74.28 -5.11
C GLU A 346 13.40 -74.42 -3.81
N THR A 347 12.76 -75.57 -3.67
CA THR A 347 12.04 -76.01 -2.50
C THR A 347 13.00 -76.58 -1.44
N PRO A 348 13.04 -76.15 -0.20
CA PRO A 348 13.63 -76.93 0.89
C PRO A 348 12.59 -77.75 1.63
N ALA A 349 12.97 -78.97 1.89
CA ALA A 349 12.23 -80.01 2.56
C ALA A 349 11.85 -79.72 4.01
N VAL A 350 10.73 -80.29 4.35
CA VAL A 350 10.17 -80.39 5.72
C VAL A 350 11.08 -81.30 6.60
N THR A 351 11.39 -80.84 7.81
CA THR A 351 11.64 -81.70 8.94
C THR A 351 10.86 -81.25 10.15
N GLU A 352 9.93 -82.12 10.56
CA GLU A 352 9.23 -82.12 11.85
C GLU A 352 10.21 -82.41 12.97
N GLU A 353 9.97 -81.87 14.10
CA GLU A 353 10.11 -82.41 15.50
C GLU A 353 10.15 -81.18 16.42
N GLY A 354 9.45 -81.02 17.46
CA GLY A 354 8.76 -81.90 18.39
C GLY A 354 8.73 -81.18 19.75
N ASN A 355 7.56 -80.93 20.18
CA ASN A 355 7.08 -81.03 21.55
C ASN A 355 7.82 -80.37 22.76
N THR A 356 7.14 -79.63 23.53
CA THR A 356 6.68 -79.72 24.91
C THR A 356 6.79 -78.42 25.71
N GLN A 357 5.64 -78.09 26.24
CA GLN A 357 5.44 -77.27 27.43
C GLN A 357 5.99 -77.95 28.68
N PRO A 358 6.08 -77.29 29.86
CA PRO A 358 5.03 -76.53 30.50
C PRO A 358 5.29 -75.05 30.71
#